data_af028137f21bc2698d04aefeec3ce70f
#
_entry.id   af028137f21bc2698d04aefeec3ce70f
#
_cell.length_a   1.000
_cell.length_b   1.000
_cell.length_c   1.000
_cell.angle_alpha   90.00
_cell.angle_beta   90.00
_cell.angle_gamma   90.00
#
_symmetry.space_group_name_H-M   'P 1'
#
loop_
_entity.id
_entity.type
_entity.pdbx_description
1 polymer ?
#
loop_
_entity_poly.entity_id
_entity_poly.type
_entity_poly.pdbx_seq_one_letter_code
_entity_poly.pdbx_strand_id
1 'polypeptide(L)'
;MYGPVEDIAPYHTPWRVIMCADKPGQILEHNDLILNLNPSCRIKDTSWIKPGKVMREVTLTTEGGKALVDFAVKRNLQYIHFDAGWYGFEYDKASDATTVTLDPRRNPNVNALNLKEVVAYAKTGNRSYSVCQSTCIATTIG
;
A
#
# COMPACT_ATOMS: atom_id res chain seq x y z
N MET A 1 12.56 15.03 -16.22
CA MET A 1 11.93 14.74 -17.52
C MET A 1 12.16 13.26 -17.77
N TYR A 2 11.10 12.47 -17.85
CA TYR A 2 11.23 11.05 -18.19
C TYR A 2 11.49 10.97 -19.69
N GLY A 3 12.49 10.16 -20.10
CA GLY A 3 12.80 9.91 -21.49
C GLY A 3 11.67 9.19 -22.24
N PRO A 4 11.81 9.02 -23.57
CA PRO A 4 10.87 8.21 -24.32
C PRO A 4 10.83 6.78 -23.78
N VAL A 5 9.66 6.18 -23.82
CA VAL A 5 9.51 4.75 -23.50
C VAL A 5 10.02 3.96 -24.73
N GLU A 6 11.11 3.24 -24.53
CA GLU A 6 11.67 2.32 -25.55
C GLU A 6 11.32 0.89 -25.14
N ASP A 7 10.71 0.15 -26.05
CA ASP A 7 10.36 -1.25 -25.84
C ASP A 7 10.53 -2.05 -27.14
N ILE A 8 10.71 -3.36 -27.02
CA ILE A 8 10.92 -4.26 -28.16
C ILE A 8 9.58 -4.89 -28.52
N ALA A 9 9.15 -4.70 -29.77
CA ALA A 9 7.92 -5.31 -30.27
C ALA A 9 8.07 -6.86 -30.43
N PRO A 10 6.99 -7.65 -30.18
CA PRO A 10 5.65 -7.23 -29.81
C PRO A 10 5.52 -6.95 -28.29
N TYR A 11 4.87 -5.86 -27.93
CA TYR A 11 4.60 -5.50 -26.54
C TYR A 11 3.13 -5.13 -26.32
N HIS A 12 2.68 -5.23 -25.07
CA HIS A 12 1.32 -4.86 -24.69
C HIS A 12 1.34 -3.59 -23.84
N THR A 13 0.58 -2.60 -24.26
CA THR A 13 0.35 -1.39 -23.43
C THR A 13 -0.79 -1.65 -22.44
N PRO A 14 -0.78 -0.98 -21.29
CA PRO A 14 -1.94 -1.01 -20.38
C PRO A 14 -3.16 -0.37 -21.06
N TRP A 15 -4.34 -0.81 -20.66
CA TRP A 15 -5.59 -0.19 -21.08
C TRP A 15 -5.64 1.27 -20.63
N ARG A 16 -6.16 2.11 -21.50
CA ARG A 16 -6.51 3.50 -21.19
C ARG A 16 -7.99 3.67 -21.44
N VAL A 17 -8.73 4.05 -20.40
CA VAL A 17 -10.18 4.17 -20.44
C VAL A 17 -10.57 5.63 -20.30
N ILE A 18 -11.43 6.09 -21.19
CA ILE A 18 -12.08 7.39 -21.11
C ILE A 18 -13.57 7.12 -20.96
N MET A 19 -14.16 7.58 -19.86
CA MET A 19 -15.59 7.47 -19.60
C MET A 19 -16.23 8.84 -19.83
N CYS A 20 -17.27 8.87 -20.65
CA CYS A 20 -18.09 10.04 -20.88
C CYS A 20 -19.51 9.76 -20.40
N ALA A 21 -20.13 10.73 -19.72
CA ALA A 21 -21.48 10.60 -19.20
C ALA A 21 -22.16 11.97 -19.14
N ASP A 22 -23.48 12.00 -19.27
CA ASP A 22 -24.28 13.24 -19.15
C ASP A 22 -24.39 13.73 -17.71
N LYS A 23 -24.26 12.82 -16.73
CA LYS A 23 -24.35 13.10 -15.29
C LYS A 23 -23.20 12.44 -14.53
N PRO A 24 -22.62 13.10 -13.51
CA PRO A 24 -21.48 12.53 -12.75
C PRO A 24 -21.75 11.16 -12.13
N GLY A 25 -22.96 10.90 -11.66
CA GLY A 25 -23.35 9.61 -11.06
C GLY A 25 -23.22 8.41 -12.01
N GLN A 26 -23.45 8.63 -13.30
CA GLN A 26 -23.37 7.57 -14.31
C GLN A 26 -21.94 7.00 -14.44
N ILE A 27 -20.90 7.81 -14.19
CA ILE A 27 -19.51 7.33 -14.21
C ILE A 27 -19.27 6.31 -13.10
N LEU A 28 -19.89 6.50 -11.93
CA LEU A 28 -19.78 5.56 -10.80
C LEU A 28 -20.57 4.26 -11.07
N GLU A 29 -21.65 4.33 -11.81
CA GLU A 29 -22.51 3.18 -12.13
C GLU A 29 -21.90 2.25 -13.18
N HIS A 30 -20.97 2.74 -14.01
CA HIS A 30 -20.33 2.00 -15.10
C HIS A 30 -18.93 1.48 -14.79
N ASN A 31 -18.64 1.13 -13.55
CA ASN A 31 -17.36 0.54 -13.15
C ASN A 31 -17.11 -0.86 -13.77
N ASP A 32 -18.15 -1.54 -14.20
CA ASP A 32 -18.11 -2.81 -14.92
C ASP A 32 -17.25 -2.71 -16.21
N LEU A 33 -17.23 -1.57 -16.87
CA LEU A 33 -16.36 -1.33 -18.03
C LEU A 33 -14.89 -1.65 -17.72
N ILE A 34 -14.39 -1.15 -16.59
CA ILE A 34 -12.98 -1.37 -16.18
C ILE A 34 -12.75 -2.84 -15.80
N LEU A 35 -13.71 -3.43 -15.08
CA LEU A 35 -13.61 -4.83 -14.66
C LEU A 35 -13.59 -5.79 -15.85
N ASN A 36 -14.35 -5.49 -16.90
CA ASN A 36 -14.47 -6.33 -18.10
C ASN A 36 -13.27 -6.26 -19.05
N LEU A 37 -12.35 -5.31 -18.85
CA LEU A 37 -11.14 -5.18 -19.66
C LEU A 37 -10.04 -6.20 -19.29
N ASN A 38 -10.12 -6.76 -18.10
CA ASN A 38 -9.14 -7.69 -17.60
C ASN A 38 -9.68 -9.13 -17.55
N PRO A 39 -8.81 -10.14 -17.70
CA PRO A 39 -9.22 -11.52 -17.46
C PRO A 39 -9.66 -11.69 -16.00
N SER A 40 -10.43 -12.74 -15.75
CA SER A 40 -10.87 -13.09 -14.40
C SER A 40 -9.69 -13.20 -13.43
N CYS A 41 -9.95 -12.89 -12.16
CA CYS A 41 -8.95 -12.99 -11.09
C CYS A 41 -8.33 -14.40 -11.05
N ARG A 42 -7.00 -14.48 -11.08
CA ARG A 42 -6.24 -15.74 -11.00
C ARG A 42 -5.75 -16.09 -9.60
N ILE A 43 -6.03 -15.24 -8.62
CA ILE A 43 -5.72 -15.52 -7.21
C ILE A 43 -6.65 -16.61 -6.73
N LYS A 44 -6.11 -17.77 -6.35
CA LYS A 44 -6.89 -18.95 -5.95
C LYS A 44 -7.59 -18.75 -4.60
N ASP A 45 -6.88 -18.16 -3.64
CA ASP A 45 -7.42 -17.85 -2.32
C ASP A 45 -7.51 -16.34 -2.13
N THR A 46 -8.72 -15.83 -2.07
CA THR A 46 -9.04 -14.41 -1.84
C THR A 46 -9.58 -14.15 -0.43
N SER A 47 -9.61 -15.16 0.44
CA SER A 47 -10.20 -15.07 1.79
C SER A 47 -9.52 -14.03 2.69
N TRP A 48 -8.26 -13.71 2.41
CA TRP A 48 -7.48 -12.70 3.11
C TRP A 48 -7.83 -11.26 2.68
N ILE A 49 -8.48 -11.07 1.53
CA ILE A 49 -8.89 -9.76 1.02
C ILE A 49 -10.17 -9.35 1.76
N LYS A 50 -10.05 -8.47 2.73
CA LYS A 50 -11.18 -8.00 3.52
C LYS A 50 -11.30 -6.49 3.43
N PRO A 51 -12.51 -5.93 3.25
CA PRO A 51 -12.71 -4.50 3.34
C PRO A 51 -12.48 -4.02 4.77
N GLY A 52 -12.06 -2.78 4.92
CA GLY A 52 -11.84 -2.21 6.24
C GLY A 52 -11.47 -0.74 6.21
N LYS A 53 -11.45 -0.13 7.38
CA LYS A 53 -11.05 1.26 7.56
C LYS A 53 -9.53 1.33 7.68
N VAL A 54 -8.93 2.27 6.96
CA VAL A 54 -7.49 2.49 6.95
C VAL A 54 -7.15 3.89 7.47
N MET A 55 -6.05 4.01 8.21
CA MET A 55 -5.44 5.28 8.55
C MET A 55 -4.01 5.33 8.04
N ARG A 56 -3.66 6.43 7.38
CA ARG A 56 -2.29 6.65 6.88
C ARG A 56 -1.42 7.23 7.99
N GLU A 57 -0.23 6.68 8.16
CA GLU A 57 0.83 7.24 8.97
C GLU A 57 1.65 8.23 8.11
N VAL A 58 1.75 9.47 8.56
CA VAL A 58 2.33 10.57 7.78
C VAL A 58 3.69 11.03 8.29
N THR A 59 4.07 10.66 9.51
CA THR A 59 5.38 11.02 10.07
C THR A 59 6.51 10.13 9.53
N LEU A 60 6.16 8.93 9.10
CA LEU A 60 7.06 7.89 8.62
C LEU A 60 8.18 7.60 9.63
N THR A 61 7.79 7.50 10.91
CA THR A 61 8.68 7.18 12.03
C THR A 61 8.20 5.92 12.76
N THR A 62 9.11 5.25 13.45
CA THR A 62 8.77 4.06 14.25
C THR A 62 7.80 4.42 15.38
N GLU A 63 8.03 5.52 16.06
CA GLU A 63 7.17 5.97 17.16
C GLU A 63 5.78 6.40 16.66
N GLY A 64 5.71 7.12 15.54
CA GLY A 64 4.44 7.46 14.89
C GLY A 64 3.66 6.21 14.50
N GLY A 65 4.35 5.21 13.95
CA GLY A 65 3.75 3.92 13.61
C GLY A 65 3.17 3.20 14.83
N LYS A 66 3.89 3.13 15.95
CA LYS A 66 3.39 2.54 17.20
C LYS A 66 2.19 3.30 17.77
N ALA A 67 2.27 4.63 17.80
CA ALA A 67 1.15 5.47 18.24
C ALA A 67 -0.10 5.27 17.36
N LEU A 68 0.10 5.11 16.05
CA LEU A 68 -1.01 4.82 15.14
C LEU A 68 -1.59 3.43 15.35
N VAL A 69 -0.77 2.42 15.70
CA VAL A 69 -1.26 1.09 16.11
C VAL A 69 -2.21 1.23 17.30
N ASP A 70 -1.81 1.95 18.35
CA ASP A 70 -2.65 2.14 19.54
C ASP A 70 -3.93 2.91 19.21
N PHE A 71 -3.85 3.92 18.36
CA PHE A 71 -5.02 4.66 17.90
C PHE A 71 -5.96 3.75 17.08
N ALA A 72 -5.43 2.96 16.18
CA ALA A 72 -6.22 2.05 15.34
C ALA A 72 -6.97 1.03 16.20
N VAL A 73 -6.33 0.47 17.22
CA VAL A 73 -6.98 -0.38 18.23
C VAL A 73 -8.15 0.31 18.86
N LYS A 74 -7.89 1.48 19.44
CA LYS A 74 -8.92 2.25 20.19
C LYS A 74 -10.12 2.64 19.32
N ARG A 75 -9.92 2.80 18.01
CA ARG A 75 -10.94 3.24 17.05
C ARG A 75 -11.49 2.13 16.17
N ASN A 76 -11.08 0.89 16.39
CA ASN A 76 -11.48 -0.27 15.59
C ASN A 76 -11.23 -0.04 14.08
N LEU A 77 -10.02 0.44 13.74
CA LEU A 77 -9.53 0.49 12.38
C LEU A 77 -8.86 -0.84 12.04
N GLN A 78 -9.03 -1.34 10.83
CA GLN A 78 -8.51 -2.63 10.39
C GLN A 78 -7.11 -2.52 9.79
N TYR A 79 -6.76 -1.36 9.24
CA TYR A 79 -5.52 -1.19 8.47
C TYR A 79 -4.78 0.08 8.84
N ILE A 80 -3.46 -0.02 8.81
CA ILE A 80 -2.53 1.11 8.86
C ILE A 80 -1.77 1.14 7.54
N HIS A 81 -1.59 2.33 6.97
CA HIS A 81 -0.92 2.53 5.70
C HIS A 81 0.37 3.33 5.87
N PHE A 82 1.46 2.80 5.34
CA PHE A 82 2.73 3.48 5.17
C PHE A 82 3.04 3.54 3.67
N ASP A 83 3.09 4.72 3.10
CA ASP A 83 3.34 4.92 1.67
C ASP A 83 4.83 5.01 1.31
N ALA A 84 5.69 5.42 2.23
CA ALA A 84 7.12 5.55 2.01
C ALA A 84 7.94 5.27 3.28
N GLY A 85 9.27 5.41 3.20
CA GLY A 85 10.19 5.35 4.35
C GLY A 85 10.52 3.94 4.85
N TRP A 86 9.93 2.90 4.26
CA TRP A 86 10.09 1.50 4.66
C TRP A 86 10.86 0.64 3.65
N TYR A 87 11.23 1.20 2.48
CA TYR A 87 11.97 0.53 1.41
C TYR A 87 13.19 1.33 0.93
N GLY A 88 13.78 2.12 1.82
CA GLY A 88 14.85 3.07 1.49
C GLY A 88 14.31 4.48 1.26
N PHE A 89 15.02 5.27 0.48
CA PHE A 89 14.58 6.60 0.09
C PHE A 89 13.74 6.57 -1.18
N GLU A 90 12.52 7.06 -1.14
CA GLU A 90 11.52 6.97 -2.23
C GLU A 90 11.94 7.63 -3.56
N TYR A 91 12.89 8.59 -3.52
CA TYR A 91 13.42 9.26 -4.71
C TYR A 91 14.78 8.74 -5.16
N ASP A 92 15.26 7.64 -4.59
CA ASP A 92 16.48 6.96 -5.03
C ASP A 92 16.14 5.78 -5.94
N LYS A 93 16.76 5.74 -7.13
CA LYS A 93 16.58 4.64 -8.08
C LYS A 93 17.10 3.29 -7.55
N ALA A 94 17.99 3.30 -6.57
CA ALA A 94 18.51 2.10 -5.92
C ALA A 94 17.55 1.55 -4.84
N SER A 95 16.50 2.29 -4.46
CA SER A 95 15.51 1.83 -3.50
C SER A 95 14.60 0.76 -4.11
N ASP A 96 14.42 -0.32 -3.37
CA ASP A 96 13.66 -1.50 -3.82
C ASP A 96 12.47 -1.76 -2.90
N ALA A 97 11.26 -1.52 -3.39
CA ALA A 97 10.02 -1.73 -2.66
C ALA A 97 9.66 -3.23 -2.45
N THR A 98 10.45 -4.17 -2.97
CA THR A 98 10.33 -5.59 -2.63
C THR A 98 11.05 -5.94 -1.32
N THR A 99 11.86 -5.01 -0.81
CA THR A 99 12.70 -5.22 0.38
C THR A 99 12.40 -4.19 1.47
N VAL A 100 12.05 -4.65 2.67
CA VAL A 100 11.84 -3.78 3.83
C VAL A 100 13.17 -3.34 4.41
N THR A 101 13.52 -2.06 4.22
CA THR A 101 14.74 -1.42 4.72
C THR A 101 14.44 -0.04 5.30
N LEU A 102 15.39 0.50 6.07
CA LEU A 102 15.30 1.88 6.57
C LEU A 102 15.70 2.88 5.48
N ASP A 103 15.14 4.10 5.54
CA ASP A 103 15.67 5.24 4.77
C ASP A 103 17.06 5.61 5.33
N PRO A 104 18.15 5.45 4.55
CA PRO A 104 19.51 5.67 5.03
C PRO A 104 19.82 7.13 5.40
N ARG A 105 18.96 8.06 5.01
CA ARG A 105 19.10 9.48 5.33
C ARG A 105 18.47 9.86 6.65
N ARG A 106 17.73 8.94 7.29
CA ARG A 106 17.07 9.14 8.58
C ARG A 106 17.87 8.48 9.70
N ASN A 107 17.81 9.08 10.88
CA ASN A 107 18.40 8.47 12.07
C ASN A 107 17.54 7.29 12.54
N PRO A 108 18.08 6.06 12.59
CA PRO A 108 17.36 4.87 13.00
C PRO A 108 16.69 4.99 14.39
N ASN A 109 17.32 5.75 15.30
CA ASN A 109 16.87 5.87 16.69
C ASN A 109 15.97 7.09 16.94
N VAL A 110 15.76 7.94 15.94
CA VAL A 110 15.04 9.21 16.14
C VAL A 110 13.85 9.37 15.19
N ASN A 111 14.09 9.22 13.89
CA ASN A 111 13.08 9.60 12.89
C ASN A 111 12.99 8.65 11.68
N ALA A 112 13.63 7.48 11.72
CA ALA A 112 13.44 6.47 10.70
C ALA A 112 12.21 5.58 11.03
N LEU A 113 11.63 5.03 9.98
CA LEU A 113 10.56 4.03 10.10
C LEU A 113 11.16 2.62 10.05
N ASN A 114 11.24 1.96 11.20
CA ASN A 114 11.50 0.53 11.28
C ASN A 114 10.17 -0.23 11.20
N LEU A 115 9.73 -0.53 9.98
CA LEU A 115 8.45 -1.20 9.78
C LEU A 115 8.38 -2.57 10.47
N LYS A 116 9.49 -3.32 10.52
CA LYS A 116 9.55 -4.63 11.21
C LYS A 116 9.26 -4.49 12.70
N GLU A 117 9.76 -3.43 13.32
CA GLU A 117 9.51 -3.13 14.73
C GLU A 117 8.06 -2.73 14.99
N VAL A 118 7.47 -1.89 14.12
CA VAL A 118 6.05 -1.54 14.22
C VAL A 118 5.16 -2.77 14.08
N VAL A 119 5.46 -3.65 13.13
CA VAL A 119 4.74 -4.92 12.95
C VAL A 119 4.88 -5.83 14.18
N ALA A 120 6.09 -5.94 14.75
CA ALA A 120 6.31 -6.69 15.98
C ALA A 120 5.50 -6.11 17.15
N TYR A 121 5.49 -4.79 17.30
CA TYR A 121 4.69 -4.10 18.31
C TYR A 121 3.18 -4.37 18.15
N ALA A 122 2.68 -4.31 16.92
CA ALA A 122 1.27 -4.59 16.65
C ALA A 122 0.88 -6.04 17.06
N LYS A 123 1.80 -7.01 16.96
CA LYS A 123 1.57 -8.41 17.34
C LYS A 123 1.54 -8.64 18.84
N THR A 124 2.31 -7.88 19.64
CA THR A 124 2.43 -8.12 21.10
C THR A 124 1.13 -7.92 21.88
N GLY A 125 0.18 -7.19 21.34
CA GLY A 125 -1.09 -6.87 21.98
C GLY A 125 -2.26 -7.83 21.71
N ASN A 126 -2.01 -9.05 21.21
CA ASN A 126 -3.07 -9.99 20.73
C ASN A 126 -4.02 -9.33 19.72
N ARG A 127 -3.46 -8.52 18.84
CA ARG A 127 -4.15 -7.59 17.95
C ARG A 127 -3.94 -8.06 16.53
N SER A 128 -4.99 -8.54 15.88
CA SER A 128 -4.95 -8.91 14.47
C SER A 128 -5.02 -7.63 13.62
N TYR A 129 -3.87 -7.07 13.25
CA TYR A 129 -3.80 -5.93 12.33
C TYR A 129 -3.07 -6.31 11.05
N SER A 130 -3.63 -5.89 9.94
CA SER A 130 -2.95 -5.92 8.66
C SER A 130 -2.27 -4.58 8.42
N VAL A 131 -0.96 -4.57 8.29
CA VAL A 131 -0.21 -3.40 7.84
C VAL A 131 -0.28 -3.37 6.32
N CYS A 132 -0.97 -2.40 5.76
CA CYS A 132 -1.03 -2.20 4.31
C CYS A 132 0.19 -1.38 3.87
N GLN A 133 1.02 -1.97 3.03
CA GLN A 133 2.08 -1.28 2.28
C GLN A 133 1.49 -0.82 0.95
N SER A 134 1.93 0.31 0.40
CA SER A 134 1.43 0.86 -0.87
C SER A 134 1.70 -0.03 -2.10
N THR A 135 2.48 -1.07 -1.94
CA THR A 135 2.57 -2.19 -2.88
C THR A 135 1.83 -3.35 -2.24
N CYS A 136 0.72 -3.79 -2.81
CA CYS A 136 -0.20 -4.79 -2.29
C CYS A 136 0.48 -6.07 -1.78
N ILE A 137 1.05 -6.03 -0.59
CA ILE A 137 1.43 -7.20 0.19
C ILE A 137 0.63 -7.11 1.49
N ALA A 138 -0.58 -7.64 1.45
CA ALA A 138 -1.34 -7.88 2.67
C ALA A 138 -0.68 -9.05 3.39
N THR A 139 0.10 -8.77 4.43
CA THR A 139 0.52 -9.82 5.35
C THR A 139 -0.60 -9.99 6.36
N THR A 140 -1.48 -10.94 6.11
CA THR A 140 -2.46 -11.39 7.10
C THR A 140 -1.67 -12.06 8.22
N ILE A 141 -1.69 -11.46 9.39
CA ILE A 141 -1.16 -12.08 10.59
C ILE A 141 -2.34 -12.72 11.29
N GLY A 142 -2.45 -14.05 11.09
CA GLY A 142 -3.37 -14.89 11.85
C GLY A 142 -2.89 -15.06 13.29
#